data_2816bf3ce9825951f7e2e83503b8ef3e
#
_entry.id   2816bf3ce9825951f7e2e83503b8ef3e
#
_cell.length_a   1.000
_cell.length_b   1.000
_cell.length_c   1.000
_cell.angle_alpha   90.00
_cell.angle_beta   90.00
_cell.angle_gamma   90.00
#
_symmetry.space_group_name_H-M   'P 1'
#
loop_
_entity.id
_entity.type
_entity.pdbx_description
1 polymer ?
#
loop_
_entity_poly.entity_id
_entity_poly.type
_entity_poly.pdbx_seq_one_letter_code
_entity_poly.pdbx_strand_id
1 'polypeptide(L)'
;MKYLLSMLAVCAGIAGEPPRIDAGFAWSMAERAVAAGPRHSGSEGALRSALWMERELKRYPRFSTRVVEFTEKTPAGEVTFRNLVAEIPGRSAKFAVVGAHYDTKYLPEAAPEFAGANDGGSGVAALLAMIRAVDRMKEPPPLGIRFVFFDGEECRVRYGRGDGLHGSRREAQLLEEAGRLRDCRAMILLDMVGDRELSITFPKNSDPELKQLALEEAEKQGKRSRFTDYPGNILDDDLPFQARGIPALNFIDFSYGPDNGWWHTSADTLDKLSPQSLKTVADVALALIWRLGGEPAH
;
A
#
# COMPACT_ATOMS: atom_id res chain seq x y z
N MET A 1 -51.48 3.68 -32.86
CA MET A 1 -50.77 3.10 -31.72
C MET A 1 -49.32 3.59 -31.75
N LYS A 2 -48.99 4.62 -30.94
CA LYS A 2 -47.63 5.16 -30.86
C LYS A 2 -46.97 4.49 -29.64
N TYR A 3 -45.91 3.72 -29.88
CA TYR A 3 -45.09 3.15 -28.81
C TYR A 3 -44.11 4.24 -28.35
N LEU A 4 -44.29 4.70 -27.12
CA LEU A 4 -43.30 5.51 -26.38
C LEU A 4 -42.23 4.56 -25.89
N LEU A 5 -41.03 4.58 -26.48
CA LEU A 5 -39.84 3.97 -25.85
C LEU A 5 -39.38 4.93 -24.75
N SER A 6 -39.60 4.53 -23.51
CA SER A 6 -38.98 5.16 -22.35
C SER A 6 -37.52 4.74 -22.30
N MET A 7 -36.61 5.64 -22.66
CA MET A 7 -35.20 5.52 -22.36
C MET A 7 -34.99 5.77 -20.85
N LEU A 8 -34.82 4.71 -20.08
CA LEU A 8 -34.25 4.82 -18.75
C LEU A 8 -32.77 5.25 -18.89
N ALA A 9 -32.51 6.51 -18.72
CA ALA A 9 -31.15 7.02 -18.49
C ALA A 9 -30.69 6.45 -17.13
N VAL A 10 -29.84 5.43 -17.14
CA VAL A 10 -29.08 5.03 -15.97
C VAL A 10 -28.14 6.19 -15.69
N CYS A 11 -28.48 7.05 -14.73
CA CYS A 11 -27.55 7.98 -14.15
C CYS A 11 -26.46 7.17 -13.43
N ALA A 12 -25.38 6.84 -14.10
CA ALA A 12 -24.14 6.47 -13.44
C ALA A 12 -23.78 7.68 -12.55
N GLY A 13 -23.96 7.53 -11.24
CA GLY A 13 -23.60 8.54 -10.27
C GLY A 13 -22.13 8.88 -10.46
N ILE A 14 -21.84 10.12 -10.86
CA ILE A 14 -20.47 10.60 -11.03
C ILE A 14 -19.78 10.38 -9.68
N ALA A 15 -18.81 9.46 -9.64
CA ALA A 15 -17.94 9.33 -8.51
C ALA A 15 -17.24 10.68 -8.31
N GLY A 16 -17.44 11.33 -7.16
CA GLY A 16 -16.78 12.60 -6.88
C GLY A 16 -15.26 12.49 -7.07
N GLU A 17 -14.57 13.60 -7.12
CA GLU A 17 -13.10 13.58 -7.24
C GLU A 17 -12.44 12.90 -6.03
N PRO A 18 -11.32 12.19 -6.23
CA PRO A 18 -10.54 11.64 -5.13
C PRO A 18 -10.02 12.76 -4.22
N PRO A 19 -9.94 12.54 -2.91
CA PRO A 19 -9.39 13.54 -2.00
C PRO A 19 -7.89 13.75 -2.26
N ARG A 20 -7.40 14.95 -2.01
CA ARG A 20 -5.98 15.29 -2.21
C ARG A 20 -5.17 15.00 -0.96
N ILE A 21 -3.98 14.47 -1.16
CA ILE A 21 -3.03 14.17 -0.08
C ILE A 21 -2.39 15.46 0.45
N ASP A 22 -2.30 15.55 1.77
CA ASP A 22 -1.52 16.55 2.48
C ASP A 22 -0.05 16.08 2.58
N ALA A 23 0.82 16.68 1.77
CA ALA A 23 2.24 16.32 1.71
C ALA A 23 2.96 16.56 3.06
N GLY A 24 2.60 17.61 3.78
CA GLY A 24 3.18 17.91 5.10
C GLY A 24 2.80 16.86 6.14
N PHE A 25 1.57 16.38 6.10
CA PHE A 25 1.17 15.28 6.96
C PHE A 25 1.87 13.97 6.58
N ALA A 26 1.92 13.63 5.29
CA ALA A 26 2.65 12.44 4.85
C ALA A 26 4.11 12.47 5.32
N TRP A 27 4.75 13.62 5.19
CA TRP A 27 6.12 13.82 5.68
C TRP A 27 6.24 13.59 7.18
N SER A 28 5.36 14.17 7.99
CA SER A 28 5.38 13.99 9.44
C SER A 28 5.18 12.53 9.86
N MET A 29 4.45 11.73 9.05
CA MET A 29 4.30 10.28 9.30
C MET A 29 5.56 9.50 8.92
N ALA A 30 6.26 9.90 7.84
CA ALA A 30 7.57 9.32 7.49
C ALA A 30 8.62 9.59 8.58
N GLU A 31 8.71 10.81 9.08
CA GLU A 31 9.58 11.16 10.21
C GLU A 31 9.31 10.27 11.45
N ARG A 32 8.04 10.03 11.75
CA ARG A 32 7.65 9.18 12.88
C ARG A 32 7.96 7.70 12.65
N ALA A 33 7.77 7.20 11.43
CA ALA A 33 8.10 5.82 11.08
C ALA A 33 9.60 5.56 11.24
N VAL A 34 10.44 6.49 10.75
CA VAL A 34 11.90 6.41 10.87
C VAL A 34 12.38 6.58 12.31
N ALA A 35 11.75 7.46 13.09
CA ALA A 35 12.10 7.66 14.50
C ALA A 35 11.87 6.42 15.38
N ALA A 36 11.10 5.42 14.90
CA ALA A 36 10.96 4.14 15.57
C ALA A 36 12.25 3.29 15.53
N GLY A 37 13.18 3.64 14.62
CA GLY A 37 14.44 2.91 14.40
C GLY A 37 14.23 1.56 13.71
N PRO A 38 15.21 0.65 13.84
CA PRO A 38 15.09 -0.71 13.34
C PRO A 38 13.85 -1.41 13.90
N ARG A 39 13.04 -1.96 12.99
CA ARG A 39 11.72 -2.54 13.32
C ARG A 39 11.48 -3.87 12.62
N HIS A 40 12.55 -4.67 12.47
CA HIS A 40 12.42 -6.01 11.90
C HIS A 40 11.42 -6.84 12.70
N SER A 41 10.68 -7.70 12.02
CA SER A 41 9.60 -8.51 12.60
C SER A 41 10.04 -9.27 13.85
N GLY A 42 9.19 -9.29 14.86
CA GLY A 42 9.45 -9.90 16.16
C GLY A 42 10.31 -9.04 17.10
N SER A 43 10.81 -7.88 16.66
CA SER A 43 11.58 -6.97 17.53
C SER A 43 10.69 -6.07 18.38
N GLU A 44 11.27 -5.47 19.43
CA GLU A 44 10.61 -4.41 20.19
C GLU A 44 10.31 -3.17 19.32
N GLY A 45 11.16 -2.88 18.33
CA GLY A 45 10.94 -1.81 17.37
C GLY A 45 9.67 -2.04 16.53
N ALA A 46 9.46 -3.27 16.03
CA ALA A 46 8.24 -3.64 15.32
C ALA A 46 7.01 -3.51 16.23
N LEU A 47 7.09 -3.98 17.48
CA LEU A 47 5.99 -3.83 18.44
C LEU A 47 5.67 -2.35 18.72
N ARG A 48 6.69 -1.51 18.98
CA ARG A 48 6.48 -0.07 19.19
C ARG A 48 5.84 0.60 17.97
N SER A 49 6.26 0.23 16.76
CA SER A 49 5.69 0.73 15.52
C SER A 49 4.23 0.32 15.36
N ALA A 50 3.90 -0.95 15.59
CA ALA A 50 2.52 -1.44 15.54
C ALA A 50 1.62 -0.69 16.54
N LEU A 51 2.05 -0.54 17.79
CA LEU A 51 1.30 0.18 18.83
C LEU A 51 1.15 1.67 18.51
N TRP A 52 2.14 2.30 17.89
CA TRP A 52 2.03 3.67 17.42
C TRP A 52 1.00 3.81 16.30
N MET A 53 1.11 2.97 15.27
CA MET A 53 0.16 2.99 14.14
C MET A 53 -1.26 2.69 14.60
N GLU A 54 -1.46 1.72 15.51
CA GLU A 54 -2.77 1.44 16.08
C GLU A 54 -3.39 2.68 16.76
N ARG A 55 -2.59 3.42 17.56
CA ARG A 55 -3.05 4.68 18.17
C ARG A 55 -3.36 5.75 17.12
N GLU A 56 -2.57 5.84 16.06
CA GLU A 56 -2.82 6.80 14.98
C GLU A 56 -4.11 6.45 14.23
N LEU A 57 -4.33 5.18 13.90
CA LEU A 57 -5.54 4.71 13.22
C LEU A 57 -6.82 4.98 14.01
N LYS A 58 -6.79 4.86 15.33
CA LYS A 58 -7.94 5.18 16.22
C LYS A 58 -8.38 6.66 16.18
N ARG A 59 -7.59 7.55 15.57
CA ARG A 59 -7.95 8.96 15.37
C ARG A 59 -8.91 9.18 14.19
N TYR A 60 -9.16 8.14 13.39
CA TYR A 60 -10.01 8.20 12.19
C TYR A 60 -11.30 7.40 12.42
N PRO A 61 -12.34 8.02 13.03
CA PRO A 61 -13.51 7.29 13.53
C PRO A 61 -14.41 6.69 12.46
N ARG A 62 -14.24 7.11 11.19
CA ARG A 62 -14.97 6.52 10.07
C ARG A 62 -14.44 5.15 9.65
N PHE A 63 -13.23 4.80 10.11
CA PHE A 63 -12.62 3.51 9.83
C PHE A 63 -12.86 2.51 10.95
N SER A 64 -13.23 1.28 10.60
CA SER A 64 -13.08 0.15 11.50
C SER A 64 -11.61 -0.28 11.50
N THR A 65 -11.02 -0.41 12.68
CA THR A 65 -9.60 -0.75 12.82
C THR A 65 -9.42 -2.01 13.63
N ARG A 66 -8.45 -2.85 13.26
CA ARG A 66 -8.07 -4.04 14.03
C ARG A 66 -6.60 -4.37 13.85
N VAL A 67 -6.05 -5.07 14.82
CA VAL A 67 -4.75 -5.73 14.73
C VAL A 67 -4.99 -7.21 14.48
N VAL A 68 -4.33 -7.77 13.48
CA VAL A 68 -4.32 -9.19 13.17
C VAL A 68 -2.98 -9.75 13.66
N GLU A 69 -3.00 -10.34 14.86
CA GLU A 69 -1.83 -10.98 15.45
C GLU A 69 -1.80 -12.47 15.09
N PHE A 70 -0.64 -12.97 14.70
CA PHE A 70 -0.42 -14.38 14.39
C PHE A 70 1.04 -14.76 14.60
N THR A 71 1.31 -16.03 14.87
CA THR A 71 2.67 -16.54 15.11
C THR A 71 3.00 -17.59 14.07
N GLU A 72 4.16 -17.47 13.45
CA GLU A 72 4.68 -18.42 12.47
C GLU A 72 6.11 -18.81 12.78
N LYS A 73 6.48 -20.01 12.33
CA LYS A 73 7.85 -20.54 12.41
C LYS A 73 8.67 -19.95 11.27
N THR A 74 9.77 -19.30 11.60
CA THR A 74 10.70 -18.66 10.66
C THR A 74 12.11 -19.21 10.84
N PRO A 75 13.07 -18.86 9.97
CA PRO A 75 14.48 -19.16 10.21
C PRO A 75 15.04 -18.56 11.50
N ALA A 76 14.40 -17.52 12.06
CA ALA A 76 14.75 -16.90 13.33
C ALA A 76 14.04 -17.55 14.55
N GLY A 77 13.32 -18.67 14.36
CA GLY A 77 12.47 -19.29 15.36
C GLY A 77 11.00 -18.91 15.22
N GLU A 78 10.23 -19.02 16.29
CA GLU A 78 8.84 -18.55 16.31
C GLU A 78 8.80 -17.03 16.43
N VAL A 79 8.09 -16.38 15.49
CA VAL A 79 7.93 -14.92 15.43
C VAL A 79 6.45 -14.59 15.44
N THR A 80 6.07 -13.62 16.26
CA THR A 80 4.73 -13.05 16.29
C THR A 80 4.69 -11.81 15.40
N PHE A 81 3.84 -11.85 14.39
CA PHE A 81 3.58 -10.79 13.43
C PHE A 81 2.29 -10.04 13.76
N ARG A 82 2.19 -8.78 13.34
CA ARG A 82 1.03 -7.91 13.59
C ARG A 82 0.68 -7.08 12.38
N ASN A 83 -0.28 -7.53 11.57
CA ASN A 83 -0.85 -6.63 10.57
C ASN A 83 -1.80 -5.64 11.23
N LEU A 84 -1.77 -4.37 10.80
CA LEU A 84 -2.78 -3.41 11.17
C LEU A 84 -3.71 -3.18 9.98
N VAL A 85 -5.00 -3.20 10.23
CA VAL A 85 -6.03 -3.04 9.20
C VAL A 85 -6.93 -1.88 9.56
N ALA A 86 -7.15 -0.96 8.60
CA ALA A 86 -8.16 0.08 8.67
C ALA A 86 -9.08 -0.03 7.45
N GLU A 87 -10.37 -0.23 7.68
CA GLU A 87 -11.34 -0.48 6.61
C GLU A 87 -12.48 0.54 6.68
N ILE A 88 -12.82 1.12 5.52
CA ILE A 88 -13.97 1.98 5.34
C ILE A 88 -14.88 1.40 4.25
N PRO A 89 -16.20 1.29 4.49
CA PRO A 89 -17.12 0.87 3.44
C PRO A 89 -17.24 1.94 2.36
N GLY A 90 -17.43 1.50 1.11
CA GLY A 90 -17.73 2.34 -0.02
C GLY A 90 -19.21 2.39 -0.34
N ARG A 91 -19.56 3.10 -1.43
CA ARG A 91 -20.90 3.06 -2.01
C ARG A 91 -21.20 1.70 -2.68
N SER A 92 -20.16 1.03 -3.15
CA SER A 92 -20.22 -0.34 -3.68
C SER A 92 -19.94 -1.35 -2.57
N ALA A 93 -20.50 -2.57 -2.70
CA ALA A 93 -20.14 -3.72 -1.88
C ALA A 93 -18.72 -4.25 -2.19
N LYS A 94 -18.15 -3.86 -3.32
CA LYS A 94 -16.78 -4.19 -3.71
C LYS A 94 -15.78 -3.27 -2.99
N PHE A 95 -14.52 -3.73 -2.88
CA PHE A 95 -13.46 -2.98 -2.22
C PHE A 95 -12.12 -3.15 -2.93
N ALA A 96 -11.18 -2.27 -2.61
CA ALA A 96 -9.77 -2.42 -2.94
C ALA A 96 -8.95 -2.59 -1.65
N VAL A 97 -7.92 -3.42 -1.71
CA VAL A 97 -6.85 -3.47 -0.70
C VAL A 97 -5.76 -2.48 -1.10
N VAL A 98 -5.29 -1.69 -0.14
CA VAL A 98 -4.10 -0.84 -0.30
C VAL A 98 -3.12 -1.22 0.79
N GLY A 99 -1.94 -1.68 0.42
CA GLY A 99 -0.98 -2.23 1.36
C GLY A 99 0.37 -1.55 1.32
N ALA A 100 1.09 -1.65 2.42
CA ALA A 100 2.52 -1.36 2.55
C ALA A 100 3.07 -2.16 3.72
N HIS A 101 4.30 -2.64 3.62
CA HIS A 101 4.95 -3.22 4.78
C HIS A 101 5.48 -2.13 5.71
N TYR A 102 5.64 -2.47 6.99
CA TYR A 102 6.19 -1.53 7.95
C TYR A 102 7.44 -2.06 8.67
N ASP A 103 7.71 -3.34 8.55
CA ASP A 103 8.93 -3.94 9.08
C ASP A 103 10.16 -3.50 8.28
N THR A 104 11.34 -3.67 8.85
CA THR A 104 12.61 -3.38 8.17
C THR A 104 13.43 -4.64 8.01
N LYS A 105 14.27 -4.66 7.01
CA LYS A 105 15.30 -5.68 6.85
C LYS A 105 16.14 -5.82 8.11
N TYR A 106 16.46 -7.06 8.48
CA TYR A 106 17.40 -7.35 9.56
C TYR A 106 18.82 -7.35 9.04
N LEU A 107 19.59 -6.30 9.35
CA LEU A 107 20.95 -6.06 8.86
C LEU A 107 21.92 -5.83 10.02
N PRO A 108 22.11 -6.81 10.94
CA PRO A 108 22.82 -6.58 12.21
C PRO A 108 24.31 -6.22 12.04
N GLU A 109 24.93 -6.66 10.96
CA GLU A 109 26.35 -6.42 10.70
C GLU A 109 26.57 -5.27 9.71
N ALA A 110 25.76 -5.22 8.62
CA ALA A 110 25.97 -4.26 7.53
C ALA A 110 25.38 -2.88 7.85
N ALA A 111 24.23 -2.83 8.54
CA ALA A 111 23.53 -1.60 8.88
C ALA A 111 22.67 -1.79 10.15
N PRO A 112 23.29 -1.87 11.35
CA PRO A 112 22.57 -2.18 12.59
C PRO A 112 21.51 -1.14 12.95
N GLU A 113 21.65 0.11 12.50
CA GLU A 113 20.69 1.20 12.71
C GLU A 113 19.75 1.40 11.52
N PHE A 114 19.63 0.40 10.63
CA PHE A 114 18.76 0.50 9.44
C PHE A 114 17.31 0.76 9.84
N ALA A 115 16.86 1.98 9.60
CA ALA A 115 15.52 2.43 9.94
C ALA A 115 14.54 2.40 8.75
N GLY A 116 15.02 2.03 7.55
CA GLY A 116 14.20 1.88 6.36
C GLY A 116 13.30 3.10 6.13
N ALA A 117 13.88 4.23 5.73
CA ALA A 117 13.11 5.45 5.55
C ALA A 117 12.20 5.36 4.33
N ASN A 118 12.74 4.87 3.21
CA ASN A 118 11.97 4.55 2.02
C ASN A 118 11.39 3.15 2.12
N ASP A 119 12.23 2.19 2.48
CA ASP A 119 11.93 0.77 2.57
C ASP A 119 11.13 0.47 3.86
N GLY A 120 9.82 0.36 3.68
CA GLY A 120 8.75 0.25 4.65
C GLY A 120 8.26 1.60 5.21
N GLY A 121 9.13 2.61 5.43
CA GLY A 121 8.74 3.88 6.06
C GLY A 121 7.86 4.77 5.16
N SER A 122 8.21 4.87 3.89
CA SER A 122 7.49 5.71 2.92
C SER A 122 6.08 5.19 2.62
N GLY A 123 5.94 3.88 2.47
CA GLY A 123 4.64 3.23 2.26
C GLY A 123 3.69 3.45 3.44
N VAL A 124 4.18 3.28 4.68
CA VAL A 124 3.42 3.59 5.91
C VAL A 124 2.93 5.03 5.90
N ALA A 125 3.81 5.98 5.58
CA ALA A 125 3.47 7.40 5.54
C ALA A 125 2.41 7.73 4.48
N ALA A 126 2.53 7.14 3.30
CA ALA A 126 1.57 7.29 2.21
C ALA A 126 0.19 6.73 2.61
N LEU A 127 0.12 5.52 3.19
CA LEU A 127 -1.14 4.91 3.64
C LEU A 127 -1.84 5.77 4.71
N LEU A 128 -1.11 6.23 5.73
CA LEU A 128 -1.68 7.09 6.78
C LEU A 128 -2.20 8.42 6.21
N ALA A 129 -1.50 8.99 5.22
CA ALA A 129 -1.96 10.20 4.54
C ALA A 129 -3.23 9.96 3.70
N MET A 130 -3.33 8.81 3.04
CA MET A 130 -4.53 8.38 2.30
C MET A 130 -5.71 8.18 3.26
N ILE A 131 -5.53 7.48 4.37
CA ILE A 131 -6.55 7.27 5.41
C ILE A 131 -7.10 8.61 5.90
N ARG A 132 -6.19 9.54 6.26
CA ARG A 132 -6.59 10.89 6.71
C ARG A 132 -7.36 11.66 5.64
N ALA A 133 -6.95 11.57 4.38
CA ALA A 133 -7.62 12.26 3.28
C ALA A 133 -9.05 11.71 3.07
N VAL A 134 -9.20 10.39 3.10
CA VAL A 134 -10.50 9.71 2.96
C VAL A 134 -11.41 9.97 4.19
N ASP A 135 -10.86 9.98 5.41
CA ASP A 135 -11.63 10.28 6.64
C ASP A 135 -12.28 11.67 6.60
N ARG A 136 -11.65 12.65 5.96
CA ARG A 136 -12.15 14.02 5.83
C ARG A 136 -13.22 14.22 4.76
N MET A 137 -13.49 13.21 3.95
CA MET A 137 -14.53 13.29 2.95
C MET A 137 -15.91 13.31 3.60
N LYS A 138 -16.85 14.01 2.96
CA LYS A 138 -18.26 13.98 3.40
C LYS A 138 -18.95 12.70 2.97
N GLU A 139 -18.71 12.30 1.73
CA GLU A 139 -19.31 11.13 1.10
C GLU A 139 -18.42 9.87 1.24
N PRO A 140 -19.01 8.67 1.24
CA PRO A 140 -18.24 7.45 1.16
C PRO A 140 -17.46 7.34 -0.15
N PRO A 141 -16.29 6.67 -0.17
CA PRO A 141 -15.57 6.40 -1.41
C PRO A 141 -16.41 5.52 -2.36
N PRO A 142 -16.11 5.49 -3.66
CA PRO A 142 -16.88 4.69 -4.62
C PRO A 142 -16.75 3.17 -4.37
N LEU A 143 -15.57 2.70 -4.01
CA LEU A 143 -15.28 1.36 -3.50
C LEU A 143 -15.00 1.42 -1.99
N GLY A 144 -15.27 0.34 -1.25
CA GLY A 144 -14.66 0.17 0.06
C GLY A 144 -13.14 0.17 -0.06
N ILE A 145 -12.45 0.67 0.96
CA ILE A 145 -10.98 0.66 0.99
C ILE A 145 -10.53 -0.04 2.26
N ARG A 146 -9.65 -1.01 2.08
CA ARG A 146 -9.02 -1.78 3.14
C ARG A 146 -7.53 -1.50 3.13
N PHE A 147 -7.09 -0.59 3.99
CA PHE A 147 -5.68 -0.30 4.20
C PHE A 147 -5.07 -1.35 5.11
N VAL A 148 -3.93 -1.89 4.70
CA VAL A 148 -3.21 -2.92 5.45
C VAL A 148 -1.75 -2.56 5.59
N PHE A 149 -1.28 -2.47 6.82
CA PHE A 149 0.14 -2.34 7.13
C PHE A 149 0.65 -3.75 7.44
N PHE A 150 1.44 -4.31 6.54
CA PHE A 150 1.95 -5.67 6.64
C PHE A 150 3.17 -5.74 7.56
N ASP A 151 3.24 -6.81 8.35
CA ASP A 151 4.42 -7.19 9.11
C ASP A 151 5.07 -8.41 8.45
N GLY A 152 6.38 -8.41 8.36
CA GLY A 152 7.12 -9.56 7.87
C GLY A 152 7.11 -9.71 6.36
N GLU A 153 7.14 -8.61 5.62
CA GLU A 153 7.50 -8.63 4.21
C GLU A 153 8.92 -9.14 4.07
N GLU A 154 9.82 -8.59 4.89
CA GLU A 154 11.25 -8.80 4.83
C GLU A 154 11.68 -10.21 5.27
N CYS A 155 12.39 -10.93 4.40
CA CYS A 155 12.93 -12.23 4.74
C CYS A 155 14.16 -12.13 5.67
N ARG A 156 14.37 -13.15 6.52
CA ARG A 156 15.56 -13.27 7.38
C ARG A 156 16.77 -13.82 6.65
N VAL A 157 16.54 -14.78 5.77
CA VAL A 157 17.58 -15.48 5.01
C VAL A 157 17.32 -15.31 3.51
N ARG A 158 16.18 -15.78 3.04
CA ARG A 158 15.73 -15.60 1.66
C ARG A 158 14.22 -15.79 1.55
N TYR A 159 13.61 -15.09 0.63
CA TYR A 159 12.18 -15.25 0.38
C TYR A 159 11.82 -16.68 -0.01
N GLY A 160 10.76 -17.18 0.58
CA GLY A 160 10.25 -18.51 0.35
C GLY A 160 9.14 -18.91 1.30
N ARG A 161 8.84 -20.21 1.31
CA ARG A 161 7.85 -20.76 2.24
C ARG A 161 8.37 -20.64 3.68
N GLY A 162 7.75 -19.79 4.49
CA GLY A 162 8.13 -19.55 5.90
C GLY A 162 9.21 -18.50 6.10
N ASP A 163 9.53 -17.69 5.07
CA ASP A 163 10.46 -16.58 5.22
C ASP A 163 10.10 -15.44 4.24
N GLY A 164 9.74 -14.28 4.78
CA GLY A 164 9.22 -13.11 4.08
C GLY A 164 7.74 -13.22 3.67
N LEU A 165 7.09 -12.11 3.33
CA LEU A 165 5.68 -11.97 2.93
C LEU A 165 4.68 -12.59 3.93
N HIS A 166 5.00 -12.60 5.23
CA HIS A 166 4.16 -13.23 6.25
C HIS A 166 2.81 -12.52 6.37
N GLY A 167 2.83 -11.20 6.48
CA GLY A 167 1.65 -10.37 6.65
C GLY A 167 0.69 -10.42 5.47
N SER A 168 1.19 -10.26 4.26
CA SER A 168 0.38 -10.29 3.05
C SER A 168 -0.21 -11.68 2.77
N ARG A 169 0.55 -12.76 3.03
CA ARG A 169 0.02 -14.13 2.95
C ARG A 169 -1.15 -14.34 3.92
N ARG A 170 -0.99 -13.88 5.17
CA ARG A 170 -2.04 -13.98 6.19
C ARG A 170 -3.27 -13.19 5.82
N GLU A 171 -3.11 -11.98 5.32
CA GLU A 171 -4.23 -11.14 4.91
C GLU A 171 -4.98 -11.72 3.71
N ALA A 172 -4.28 -12.17 2.67
CA ALA A 172 -4.88 -12.81 1.51
C ALA A 172 -5.62 -14.12 1.89
N GLN A 173 -5.07 -14.90 2.83
CA GLN A 173 -5.72 -16.09 3.39
C GLN A 173 -7.01 -15.72 4.13
N LEU A 174 -7.02 -14.66 4.94
CA LEU A 174 -8.21 -14.22 5.66
C LEU A 174 -9.33 -13.77 4.73
N LEU A 175 -9.00 -13.14 3.60
CA LEU A 175 -9.98 -12.79 2.57
C LEU A 175 -10.58 -14.04 1.90
N GLU A 176 -9.75 -15.05 1.67
CA GLU A 176 -10.18 -16.35 1.13
C GLU A 176 -11.11 -17.08 2.12
N GLU A 177 -10.69 -17.22 3.38
CA GLU A 177 -11.47 -17.83 4.47
C GLU A 177 -12.84 -17.15 4.68
N ALA A 178 -12.88 -15.82 4.50
CA ALA A 178 -14.11 -15.03 4.58
C ALA A 178 -14.97 -15.07 3.31
N GLY A 179 -14.54 -15.76 2.23
CA GLY A 179 -15.23 -15.79 0.94
C GLY A 179 -15.27 -14.46 0.20
N ARG A 180 -14.38 -13.51 0.53
CA ARG A 180 -14.39 -12.14 0.04
C ARG A 180 -13.48 -11.87 -1.18
N LEU A 181 -12.80 -12.89 -1.70
CA LEU A 181 -11.89 -12.70 -2.85
C LEU A 181 -12.59 -12.05 -4.06
N ARG A 182 -13.82 -12.49 -4.36
CA ARG A 182 -14.63 -11.97 -5.50
C ARG A 182 -15.06 -10.51 -5.31
N ASP A 183 -15.01 -9.99 -4.09
CA ASP A 183 -15.39 -8.62 -3.78
C ASP A 183 -14.19 -7.67 -3.84
N CYS A 184 -12.98 -8.21 -3.81
CA CYS A 184 -11.75 -7.45 -3.95
C CYS A 184 -11.48 -7.15 -5.43
N ARG A 185 -11.55 -5.87 -5.81
CA ARG A 185 -11.36 -5.41 -7.19
C ARG A 185 -9.89 -5.26 -7.55
N ALA A 186 -9.06 -4.94 -6.58
CA ALA A 186 -7.63 -4.76 -6.76
C ALA A 186 -6.88 -4.83 -5.43
N MET A 187 -5.62 -5.25 -5.50
CA MET A 187 -4.60 -5.00 -4.47
C MET A 187 -3.62 -3.96 -5.03
N ILE A 188 -3.43 -2.87 -4.30
CA ILE A 188 -2.49 -1.79 -4.64
C ILE A 188 -1.43 -1.77 -3.55
N LEU A 189 -0.20 -2.06 -3.92
CA LEU A 189 0.95 -2.06 -3.02
C LEU A 189 1.73 -0.76 -3.19
N LEU A 190 2.16 -0.17 -2.08
CA LEU A 190 3.02 1.01 -2.04
C LEU A 190 4.31 0.64 -1.32
N ASP A 191 5.38 0.43 -2.06
CA ASP A 191 6.70 0.12 -1.55
C ASP A 191 7.74 1.10 -2.09
N MET A 192 8.62 1.60 -1.22
CA MET A 192 9.70 2.54 -1.58
C MET A 192 9.23 3.75 -2.40
N VAL A 193 8.15 4.42 -1.96
CA VAL A 193 7.45 5.47 -2.73
C VAL A 193 7.87 6.90 -2.36
N GLY A 194 8.94 7.05 -1.62
CA GLY A 194 9.35 8.34 -1.05
C GLY A 194 10.54 9.02 -1.72
N ASP A 195 11.27 8.38 -2.63
CA ASP A 195 12.49 8.90 -3.23
C ASP A 195 12.30 10.34 -3.75
N ARG A 196 13.22 11.23 -3.44
CA ARG A 196 13.25 12.61 -3.92
C ARG A 196 13.31 12.68 -5.44
N GLU A 197 14.04 11.78 -6.05
CA GLU A 197 14.15 11.61 -7.51
C GLU A 197 13.16 10.58 -8.05
N LEU A 198 11.98 10.50 -7.45
CA LEU A 198 10.92 9.52 -7.68
C LEU A 198 10.87 8.98 -9.11
N SER A 199 10.99 7.67 -9.22
CA SER A 199 10.84 6.91 -10.46
C SER A 199 10.12 5.59 -10.17
N ILE A 200 8.80 5.61 -10.07
CA ILE A 200 8.02 4.38 -9.87
C ILE A 200 8.22 3.45 -11.06
N THR A 201 8.67 2.24 -10.77
CA THR A 201 8.99 1.20 -11.74
C THR A 201 8.01 0.04 -11.59
N PHE A 202 6.98 -0.01 -12.45
CA PHE A 202 5.98 -1.08 -12.38
C PHE A 202 6.60 -2.43 -12.76
N PRO A 203 6.60 -3.44 -11.85
CA PRO A 203 7.11 -4.76 -12.15
C PRO A 203 6.33 -5.43 -13.30
N LYS A 204 7.02 -6.29 -14.05
CA LYS A 204 6.42 -7.02 -15.17
C LYS A 204 5.25 -7.94 -14.74
N ASN A 205 5.27 -8.41 -13.50
CA ASN A 205 4.18 -9.21 -12.92
C ASN A 205 3.00 -8.38 -12.39
N SER A 206 3.02 -7.06 -12.48
CA SER A 206 1.86 -6.22 -12.18
C SER A 206 0.73 -6.45 -13.19
N ASP A 207 -0.51 -6.34 -12.73
CA ASP A 207 -1.69 -6.43 -13.60
C ASP A 207 -1.66 -5.34 -14.68
N PRO A 208 -1.75 -5.69 -15.98
CA PRO A 208 -1.57 -4.74 -17.06
C PRO A 208 -2.71 -3.71 -17.17
N GLU A 209 -3.93 -4.07 -16.79
CA GLU A 209 -5.09 -3.17 -16.81
C GLU A 209 -4.96 -2.14 -15.69
N LEU A 210 -4.66 -2.57 -14.47
CA LEU A 210 -4.42 -1.67 -13.33
C LEU A 210 -3.26 -0.72 -13.63
N LYS A 211 -2.17 -1.22 -14.24
CA LYS A 211 -1.04 -0.39 -14.66
C LYS A 211 -1.46 0.67 -15.66
N GLN A 212 -2.21 0.29 -16.70
CA GLN A 212 -2.68 1.24 -17.71
C GLN A 212 -3.55 2.34 -17.08
N LEU A 213 -4.49 1.96 -16.21
CA LEU A 213 -5.35 2.92 -15.51
C LEU A 213 -4.54 3.86 -14.61
N ALA A 214 -3.54 3.35 -13.88
CA ALA A 214 -2.66 4.16 -13.05
C ALA A 214 -1.85 5.17 -13.87
N LEU A 215 -1.34 4.76 -15.04
CA LEU A 215 -0.61 5.65 -15.96
C LEU A 215 -1.50 6.76 -16.51
N GLU A 216 -2.76 6.46 -16.83
CA GLU A 216 -3.74 7.47 -17.27
C GLU A 216 -4.05 8.48 -16.15
N GLU A 217 -4.20 8.02 -14.91
CA GLU A 217 -4.40 8.91 -13.77
C GLU A 217 -3.15 9.76 -13.47
N ALA A 218 -1.95 9.20 -13.63
CA ALA A 218 -0.69 9.94 -13.53
C ALA A 218 -0.59 11.01 -14.63
N GLU A 219 -1.01 10.71 -15.87
CA GLU A 219 -1.04 11.67 -16.98
C GLU A 219 -1.99 12.84 -16.70
N LYS A 220 -3.23 12.56 -16.26
CA LYS A 220 -4.21 13.59 -15.87
C LYS A 220 -3.68 14.53 -14.78
N GLN A 221 -2.78 14.04 -13.93
CA GLN A 221 -2.15 14.82 -12.87
C GLN A 221 -0.83 15.48 -13.30
N GLY A 222 -0.41 15.32 -14.58
CA GLY A 222 0.87 15.83 -15.08
C GLY A 222 2.09 15.15 -14.44
N LYS A 223 1.95 13.88 -14.03
CA LYS A 223 2.97 13.10 -13.32
C LYS A 223 3.47 11.88 -14.10
N ARG A 224 3.00 11.67 -15.34
CA ARG A 224 3.30 10.48 -16.15
C ARG A 224 4.79 10.14 -16.22
N SER A 225 5.66 11.15 -16.28
CA SER A 225 7.12 10.98 -16.37
C SER A 225 7.77 10.37 -15.12
N ARG A 226 7.04 10.29 -14.00
CA ARG A 226 7.51 9.65 -12.75
C ARG A 226 7.17 8.15 -12.69
N PHE A 227 6.58 7.59 -13.73
CA PHE A 227 6.11 6.20 -13.77
C PHE A 227 6.65 5.52 -15.02
N THR A 228 7.33 4.41 -14.85
CA THR A 228 7.99 3.64 -15.90
C THR A 228 7.79 2.14 -15.68
N ASP A 229 8.32 1.31 -16.57
CA ASP A 229 8.27 -0.14 -16.46
C ASP A 229 9.59 -0.69 -15.88
N TYR A 230 9.48 -1.64 -14.97
CA TYR A 230 10.60 -2.48 -14.57
C TYR A 230 10.65 -3.72 -15.47
N PRO A 231 11.83 -4.09 -16.03
CA PRO A 231 11.92 -5.16 -17.02
C PRO A 231 11.76 -6.57 -16.44
N GLY A 232 11.82 -6.71 -15.12
CA GLY A 232 11.73 -7.98 -14.39
C GLY A 232 10.47 -8.11 -13.54
N ASN A 233 10.30 -9.30 -12.96
CA ASN A 233 9.34 -9.51 -11.88
C ASN A 233 9.98 -9.07 -10.55
N ILE A 234 9.16 -8.54 -9.64
CA ILE A 234 9.56 -8.28 -8.26
C ILE A 234 8.74 -9.21 -7.36
N LEU A 235 9.38 -9.76 -6.34
CA LEU A 235 8.75 -10.60 -5.34
C LEU A 235 8.41 -9.70 -4.15
N ASP A 236 7.10 -9.48 -3.90
CA ASP A 236 6.63 -8.52 -2.94
C ASP A 236 5.22 -8.89 -2.42
N ASP A 237 4.66 -8.12 -1.52
CA ASP A 237 3.38 -8.32 -0.81
C ASP A 237 2.15 -8.38 -1.72
N ASP A 238 2.25 -8.00 -2.99
CA ASP A 238 1.18 -8.16 -3.97
C ASP A 238 0.99 -9.61 -4.45
N LEU A 239 2.07 -10.42 -4.42
CA LEU A 239 2.06 -11.79 -4.94
C LEU A 239 1.08 -12.74 -4.24
N PRO A 240 0.92 -12.74 -2.90
CA PRO A 240 -0.07 -13.59 -2.24
C PRO A 240 -1.52 -13.34 -2.68
N PHE A 241 -1.82 -12.11 -3.11
CA PHE A 241 -3.13 -11.73 -3.66
C PHE A 241 -3.26 -12.16 -5.12
N GLN A 242 -2.23 -11.97 -5.94
CA GLN A 242 -2.19 -12.47 -7.32
C GLN A 242 -2.38 -13.98 -7.37
N ALA A 243 -1.73 -14.72 -6.46
CA ALA A 243 -1.86 -16.18 -6.37
C ALA A 243 -3.30 -16.65 -6.08
N ARG A 244 -4.18 -15.75 -5.60
CA ARG A 244 -5.61 -15.99 -5.36
C ARG A 244 -6.53 -15.35 -6.40
N GLY A 245 -5.95 -14.89 -7.51
CA GLY A 245 -6.70 -14.31 -8.64
C GLY A 245 -7.18 -12.88 -8.41
N ILE A 246 -6.62 -12.16 -7.42
CA ILE A 246 -6.88 -10.73 -7.24
C ILE A 246 -5.91 -9.95 -8.13
N PRO A 247 -6.38 -9.09 -9.06
CA PRO A 247 -5.53 -8.18 -9.82
C PRO A 247 -4.71 -7.31 -8.87
N ALA A 248 -3.39 -7.21 -9.09
CA ALA A 248 -2.52 -6.45 -8.20
C ALA A 248 -1.54 -5.57 -8.96
N LEU A 249 -1.28 -4.38 -8.40
CA LEU A 249 -0.35 -3.39 -8.91
C LEU A 249 0.60 -2.96 -7.81
N ASN A 250 1.89 -3.13 -8.03
CA ASN A 250 2.93 -2.68 -7.14
C ASN A 250 3.48 -1.33 -7.63
N PHE A 251 3.31 -0.28 -6.83
CA PHE A 251 3.98 1.01 -6.98
C PHE A 251 5.28 0.93 -6.20
N ILE A 252 6.38 0.64 -6.89
CA ILE A 252 7.70 0.53 -6.26
C ILE A 252 8.73 1.38 -7.00
N ASP A 253 9.54 2.14 -6.29
CA ASP A 253 10.73 2.76 -6.86
C ASP A 253 11.93 1.84 -6.65
N PHE A 254 12.17 0.95 -7.62
CA PHE A 254 13.30 0.02 -7.59
C PHE A 254 14.54 0.57 -8.30
N SER A 255 14.66 1.92 -8.34
CA SER A 255 15.84 2.66 -8.80
C SER A 255 16.35 3.65 -7.75
N TYR A 256 16.21 3.29 -6.48
CA TYR A 256 16.49 4.10 -5.30
C TYR A 256 17.98 4.39 -5.11
N GLY A 257 18.38 5.62 -5.46
CA GLY A 257 19.78 6.03 -5.51
C GLY A 257 20.55 5.45 -6.71
N PRO A 258 21.86 5.79 -6.84
CA PRO A 258 22.69 5.27 -7.91
C PRO A 258 22.72 3.72 -7.90
N ASP A 259 22.35 3.12 -9.02
CA ASP A 259 22.29 1.64 -9.19
C ASP A 259 21.49 0.91 -8.08
N ASN A 260 20.42 1.54 -7.58
CA ASN A 260 19.64 1.08 -6.42
C ASN A 260 20.48 0.93 -5.14
N GLY A 261 21.55 1.71 -5.02
CA GLY A 261 22.58 1.53 -3.98
C GLY A 261 22.19 2.00 -2.59
N TRP A 262 21.02 2.61 -2.40
CA TRP A 262 20.53 2.97 -1.06
C TRP A 262 19.62 1.90 -0.46
N TRP A 263 19.07 1.03 -1.29
CA TRP A 263 18.23 -0.08 -0.85
C TRP A 263 19.00 -1.05 0.05
N HIS A 264 18.45 -1.41 1.20
CA HIS A 264 19.04 -2.30 2.22
C HIS A 264 20.43 -1.84 2.71
N THR A 265 20.63 -0.51 2.80
CA THR A 265 21.87 0.06 3.34
C THR A 265 21.59 1.16 4.37
N SER A 266 22.62 1.57 5.12
CA SER A 266 22.54 2.71 6.03
C SER A 266 22.27 4.05 5.33
N ALA A 267 22.31 4.09 4.00
CA ALA A 267 21.99 5.28 3.20
C ALA A 267 20.48 5.50 3.03
N ASP A 268 19.63 4.53 3.37
CA ASP A 268 18.16 4.70 3.35
C ASP A 268 17.70 5.58 4.53
N THR A 269 17.72 6.87 4.31
CA THR A 269 17.49 7.92 5.31
C THR A 269 16.53 8.99 4.81
N LEU A 270 15.90 9.74 5.73
CA LEU A 270 14.90 10.77 5.41
C LEU A 270 15.36 11.84 4.42
N ASP A 271 16.67 12.18 4.41
CA ASP A 271 17.22 13.16 3.48
C ASP A 271 17.19 12.72 2.00
N LYS A 272 16.95 11.44 1.74
CA LYS A 272 16.73 10.90 0.39
C LYS A 272 15.28 11.06 -0.06
N LEU A 273 14.36 11.26 0.86
CA LEU A 273 12.93 11.31 0.58
C LEU A 273 12.42 12.72 0.28
N SER A 274 11.19 12.79 -0.21
CA SER A 274 10.50 14.04 -0.52
C SER A 274 9.00 13.93 -0.16
N PRO A 275 8.43 14.92 0.53
CA PRO A 275 7.00 14.97 0.78
C PRO A 275 6.17 15.02 -0.52
N GLN A 276 6.74 15.56 -1.60
CA GLN A 276 6.05 15.60 -2.91
C GLN A 276 5.99 14.24 -3.59
N SER A 277 6.98 13.38 -3.36
CA SER A 277 6.99 12.01 -3.87
C SER A 277 5.91 11.18 -3.19
N LEU A 278 5.85 11.19 -1.86
CA LEU A 278 4.79 10.56 -1.07
C LEU A 278 3.40 11.00 -1.55
N LYS A 279 3.22 12.32 -1.69
CA LYS A 279 1.96 12.88 -2.20
C LYS A 279 1.65 12.40 -3.62
N THR A 280 2.62 12.40 -4.52
CA THR A 280 2.42 12.04 -5.93
C THR A 280 1.92 10.61 -6.06
N VAL A 281 2.55 9.65 -5.39
CA VAL A 281 2.15 8.25 -5.46
C VAL A 281 0.79 8.03 -4.81
N ALA A 282 0.57 8.57 -3.62
CA ALA A 282 -0.69 8.42 -2.90
C ALA A 282 -1.88 9.09 -3.64
N ASP A 283 -1.68 10.25 -4.30
CA ASP A 283 -2.72 10.88 -5.13
C ASP A 283 -3.08 9.99 -6.34
N VAL A 284 -2.09 9.40 -7.03
CA VAL A 284 -2.34 8.51 -8.17
C VAL A 284 -3.02 7.22 -7.72
N ALA A 285 -2.59 6.62 -6.61
CA ALA A 285 -3.19 5.41 -6.06
C ALA A 285 -4.67 5.65 -5.65
N LEU A 286 -4.98 6.79 -5.01
CA LEU A 286 -6.38 7.14 -4.72
C LEU A 286 -7.19 7.36 -6.00
N ALA A 287 -6.64 8.04 -7.00
CA ALA A 287 -7.31 8.26 -8.27
C ALA A 287 -7.64 6.94 -8.99
N LEU A 288 -6.71 5.97 -8.94
CA LEU A 288 -6.95 4.62 -9.46
C LEU A 288 -8.13 3.93 -8.75
N ILE A 289 -8.22 4.02 -7.42
CA ILE A 289 -9.35 3.45 -6.65
C ILE A 289 -10.67 4.10 -7.07
N TRP A 290 -10.69 5.42 -7.25
CA TRP A 290 -11.86 6.16 -7.73
C TRP A 290 -12.28 5.74 -9.14
N ARG A 291 -11.31 5.53 -10.01
CA ARG A 291 -11.53 5.05 -11.37
C ARG A 291 -12.18 3.66 -11.37
N LEU A 292 -11.63 2.72 -10.60
CA LEU A 292 -12.16 1.36 -10.46
C LEU A 292 -13.59 1.32 -9.90
N GLY A 293 -13.94 2.28 -9.05
CA GLY A 293 -15.29 2.37 -8.48
C GLY A 293 -16.31 3.07 -9.36
N GLY A 294 -15.87 3.77 -10.42
CA GLY A 294 -16.72 4.39 -11.43
C GLY A 294 -17.02 3.49 -12.64
N GLU A 295 -16.31 2.38 -12.78
CA GLU A 295 -16.52 1.44 -13.88
C GLU A 295 -17.67 0.47 -13.56
N PRO A 296 -18.51 0.12 -14.56
CA PRO A 296 -19.53 -0.90 -14.37
C PRO A 296 -18.84 -2.24 -14.00
N ALA A 297 -19.42 -2.98 -13.05
CA ALA A 297 -18.93 -4.31 -12.71
C ALA A 297 -19.08 -5.23 -13.95
N HIS A 298 -17.98 -5.76 -14.44
CA HIS A 298 -17.94 -6.79 -15.47
C HIS A 298 -18.24 -8.16 -14.88
#